data_2f8761d8deceab06b4f29f0df3d1e241
#
_entry.id   2f8761d8deceab06b4f29f0df3d1e241
#
_cell.length_a   1.000
_cell.length_b   1.000
_cell.length_c   1.000
_cell.angle_alpha   90.00
_cell.angle_beta   90.00
_cell.angle_gamma   90.00
#
_symmetry.space_group_name_H-M   'P 1'
#
loop_
_entity.id
_entity.type
_entity.pdbx_description
1 polymer ?
#
loop_
_entity_poly.entity_id
_entity_poly.type
_entity_poly.pdbx_seq_one_letter_code
_entity_poly.pdbx_strand_id
1 'polypeptide(L)'
;LSKCLQKVYQKNVIILIDEYDVPLENAYHEGFYDDMTNLIRSCFESALKTNPSLEFAVLTGCLRVSRESIFTGLNNLKTYSITKNKFSQYFGFTQEEMQEILQTFSLEQYAETIAKWYDGYRFGLTEIYNPWSVLNCIDSYLQNDMVAVLAICQLQHTMQD
;
A
#
# COMPACT_ATOMS: atom_id res chain seq x y z
N LEU A 1 22.12 13.93 4.43
CA LEU A 1 22.22 12.49 4.67
C LEU A 1 22.67 11.76 3.39
N SER A 2 21.97 11.86 2.25
CA SER A 2 22.29 11.14 1.00
C SER A 2 23.74 11.29 0.55
N LYS A 3 24.28 12.52 0.55
CA LYS A 3 25.68 12.79 0.23
C LYS A 3 26.67 12.10 1.18
N CYS A 4 26.33 12.03 2.47
CA CYS A 4 27.19 11.35 3.45
C CYS A 4 27.19 9.84 3.21
N LEU A 5 26.03 9.24 2.99
CA LEU A 5 25.90 7.82 2.67
C LEU A 5 26.65 7.48 1.37
N GLN A 6 26.47 8.29 0.32
CA GLN A 6 27.19 8.08 -0.94
C GLN A 6 28.72 8.12 -0.74
N LYS A 7 29.22 9.07 0.08
CA LYS A 7 30.66 9.14 0.38
C LYS A 7 31.16 7.91 1.12
N VAL A 8 30.41 7.40 2.08
CA VAL A 8 30.82 6.24 2.88
C VAL A 8 30.77 4.96 2.06
N TYR A 9 29.67 4.73 1.36
CA TYR A 9 29.43 3.46 0.66
C TYR A 9 29.83 3.46 -0.82
N GLN A 10 30.25 4.61 -1.36
CA GLN A 10 30.63 4.78 -2.78
C GLN A 10 29.54 4.31 -3.76
N LYS A 11 28.26 4.45 -3.35
CA LYS A 11 27.07 4.09 -4.12
C LYS A 11 26.00 5.17 -3.96
N ASN A 12 25.20 5.36 -4.99
CA ASN A 12 24.02 6.20 -4.89
C ASN A 12 22.99 5.63 -3.92
N VAL A 13 22.16 6.48 -3.36
CA VAL A 13 21.16 6.10 -2.36
C VAL A 13 19.81 5.83 -3.01
N ILE A 14 19.10 4.86 -2.47
CA ILE A 14 17.68 4.63 -2.75
C ILE A 14 16.91 5.26 -1.60
N ILE A 15 15.86 6.02 -1.92
CA ILE A 15 14.97 6.63 -0.93
C ILE A 15 13.61 5.95 -1.01
N LEU A 16 13.19 5.34 0.09
CA LEU A 16 11.87 4.73 0.25
C LEU A 16 11.08 5.55 1.28
N ILE A 17 9.90 6.01 0.89
CA ILE A 17 8.99 6.78 1.74
C ILE A 17 7.65 6.08 1.70
N ASP A 18 7.27 5.51 2.83
CA ASP A 18 5.99 4.85 3.00
C ASP A 18 4.98 5.80 3.65
N GLU A 19 3.72 5.71 3.26
CA GLU A 19 2.61 6.48 3.82
C GLU A 19 2.87 8.00 3.86
N TYR A 20 3.32 8.58 2.74
CA TYR A 20 3.66 10.01 2.65
C TYR A 20 2.48 10.94 2.99
N ASP A 21 1.27 10.46 2.93
CA ASP A 21 0.02 11.17 3.15
C ASP A 21 -0.44 11.21 4.61
N VAL A 22 -0.02 10.28 5.46
CA VAL A 22 -0.40 10.22 6.88
C VAL A 22 -0.11 11.53 7.64
N PRO A 23 1.07 12.16 7.50
CA PRO A 23 1.31 13.45 8.16
C PRO A 23 0.36 14.57 7.68
N LEU A 24 -0.08 14.51 6.42
CA LEU A 24 -1.02 15.49 5.86
C LEU A 24 -2.44 15.30 6.39
N GLU A 25 -2.87 14.05 6.53
CA GLU A 25 -4.16 13.70 7.13
C GLU A 25 -4.23 14.20 8.57
N ASN A 26 -3.23 13.89 9.39
CA ASN A 26 -3.14 14.37 10.76
C ASN A 26 -3.14 15.90 10.84
N ALA A 27 -2.36 16.56 9.99
CA ALA A 27 -2.29 18.02 9.94
C ALA A 27 -3.63 18.66 9.52
N TYR A 28 -4.41 18.00 8.68
CA TYR A 28 -5.75 18.44 8.29
C TYR A 28 -6.70 18.46 9.50
N HIS A 29 -6.71 17.41 10.29
CA HIS A 29 -7.53 17.31 11.49
C HIS A 29 -7.12 18.29 12.59
N GLU A 30 -5.84 18.56 12.71
CA GLU A 30 -5.26 19.47 13.72
C GLU A 30 -5.18 20.95 13.26
N GLY A 31 -5.57 21.25 12.02
CA GLY A 31 -5.68 22.62 11.52
C GLY A 31 -4.38 23.29 11.05
N PHE A 32 -3.30 22.52 10.78
CA PHE A 32 -2.03 23.05 10.27
C PHE A 32 -1.61 22.41 8.92
N TYR A 33 -2.59 22.07 8.09
CA TYR A 33 -2.39 21.39 6.80
C TYR A 33 -1.43 22.15 5.86
N ASP A 34 -1.55 23.47 5.76
CA ASP A 34 -0.73 24.27 4.85
C ASP A 34 0.75 24.27 5.27
N ASP A 35 1.03 24.36 6.55
CA ASP A 35 2.39 24.32 7.09
C ASP A 35 3.02 22.94 6.85
N MET A 36 2.27 21.87 7.07
CA MET A 36 2.73 20.49 6.80
C MET A 36 2.96 20.28 5.31
N THR A 37 2.08 20.75 4.45
CA THR A 37 2.22 20.69 2.99
C THR A 37 3.51 21.37 2.53
N ASN A 38 3.80 22.56 3.05
CA ASN A 38 5.02 23.31 2.75
C ASN A 38 6.28 22.58 3.21
N LEU A 39 6.24 22.00 4.41
CA LEU A 39 7.34 21.21 4.95
C LEU A 39 7.64 19.98 4.10
N ILE A 40 6.62 19.18 3.78
CA ILE A 40 6.77 17.96 2.97
C ILE A 40 7.24 18.31 1.56
N ARG A 41 6.69 19.36 0.93
CA ARG A 41 7.14 19.85 -0.38
C ARG A 41 8.62 20.18 -0.36
N SER A 42 9.09 20.97 0.61
CA SER A 42 10.50 21.35 0.75
C SER A 42 11.40 20.13 0.96
N CYS A 43 10.95 19.17 1.75
CA CYS A 43 11.64 17.91 1.99
C CYS A 43 11.78 17.10 0.68
N PHE A 44 10.70 16.93 -0.06
CA PHE A 44 10.70 16.17 -1.32
C PHE A 44 11.52 16.88 -2.41
N GLU A 45 11.43 18.18 -2.53
CA GLU A 45 12.28 18.94 -3.47
C GLU A 45 13.76 18.74 -3.16
N SER A 46 14.14 18.85 -1.90
CA SER A 46 15.55 18.67 -1.47
C SER A 46 16.03 17.23 -1.64
N ALA A 47 15.18 16.25 -1.37
CA ALA A 47 15.56 14.84 -1.39
C ALA A 47 15.53 14.23 -2.81
N LEU A 48 14.57 14.67 -3.66
CA LEU A 48 14.24 13.97 -4.90
C LEU A 48 14.57 14.75 -6.16
N LYS A 49 14.49 16.09 -6.15
CA LYS A 49 14.59 16.90 -7.38
C LYS A 49 16.04 17.15 -7.82
N THR A 50 16.90 17.56 -6.91
CA THR A 50 18.27 18.01 -7.21
C THR A 50 19.32 17.28 -6.39
N ASN A 51 19.08 16.01 -6.11
CA ASN A 51 19.96 15.18 -5.31
C ASN A 51 20.87 14.33 -6.22
N PRO A 52 22.13 14.72 -6.48
CA PRO A 52 23.03 13.97 -7.36
C PRO A 52 23.44 12.62 -6.76
N SER A 53 23.18 12.41 -5.47
CA SER A 53 23.46 11.15 -4.78
C SER A 53 22.29 10.18 -4.83
N LEU A 54 21.15 10.55 -5.47
CA LEU A 54 19.97 9.71 -5.58
C LEU A 54 20.09 8.77 -6.77
N GLU A 55 19.84 7.49 -6.57
CA GLU A 55 19.66 6.50 -7.64
C GLU A 55 18.22 6.52 -8.13
N PHE A 56 17.29 6.23 -7.24
CA PHE A 56 15.86 6.36 -7.44
C PHE A 56 15.12 6.48 -6.11
N ALA A 57 13.84 6.84 -6.17
CA ALA A 57 12.97 6.88 -5.01
C ALA A 57 11.62 6.21 -5.29
N VAL A 58 11.04 5.62 -4.25
CA VAL A 58 9.66 5.10 -4.24
C VAL A 58 8.92 5.76 -3.10
N LEU A 59 7.72 6.27 -3.40
CA LEU A 59 6.81 6.85 -2.43
C LEU A 59 5.50 6.07 -2.50
N THR A 60 4.97 5.67 -1.34
CA THR A 60 3.65 5.02 -1.22
C THR A 60 2.72 5.88 -0.39
N GLY A 61 1.41 5.72 -0.60
CA GLY A 61 0.37 6.39 0.16
C GLY A 61 -1.02 5.95 -0.29
N CYS A 62 -1.99 6.08 0.58
CA CYS A 62 -3.39 5.74 0.31
C CYS A 62 -4.12 6.84 -0.45
N LEU A 63 -3.85 8.10 -0.11
CA LEU A 63 -4.50 9.25 -0.71
C LEU A 63 -3.69 9.79 -1.89
N ARG A 64 -4.36 9.97 -3.02
CA ARG A 64 -3.80 10.76 -4.10
C ARG A 64 -3.94 12.24 -3.74
N VAL A 65 -3.03 12.75 -2.91
CA VAL A 65 -2.94 14.18 -2.67
C VAL A 65 -2.73 14.87 -4.02
N SER A 66 -3.55 15.90 -4.32
CA SER A 66 -3.54 16.55 -5.63
C SER A 66 -2.11 16.98 -5.97
N ARG A 67 -1.72 16.78 -7.23
CA ARG A 67 -0.37 17.13 -7.73
C ARG A 67 0.03 18.56 -7.40
N GLU A 68 -0.94 19.42 -7.18
CA GLU A 68 -0.76 20.85 -6.99
C GLU A 68 -0.20 21.23 -5.62
N SER A 69 -0.22 20.35 -4.62
CA SER A 69 0.24 20.72 -3.29
C SER A 69 1.67 20.28 -2.98
N ILE A 70 1.96 18.97 -2.97
CA ILE A 70 3.26 18.46 -2.50
C ILE A 70 4.22 18.05 -3.62
N PHE A 71 3.70 17.72 -4.81
CA PHE A 71 4.50 17.21 -5.92
C PHE A 71 4.78 18.26 -7.02
N THR A 72 4.40 19.50 -6.83
CA THR A 72 4.53 20.56 -7.85
C THR A 72 5.95 20.76 -8.37
N GLY A 73 6.93 20.52 -7.52
CA GLY A 73 8.34 20.62 -7.88
C GLY A 73 8.95 19.39 -8.56
N LEU A 74 8.24 18.24 -8.64
CA LEU A 74 8.77 16.98 -9.14
C LEU A 74 8.30 16.70 -10.56
N ASN A 75 9.15 16.96 -11.55
CA ASN A 75 8.80 16.86 -12.99
C ASN A 75 8.79 15.40 -13.51
N ASN A 76 9.48 14.47 -12.85
CA ASN A 76 9.72 13.11 -13.35
C ASN A 76 8.98 12.02 -12.56
N LEU A 77 7.93 12.37 -11.81
CA LEU A 77 7.17 11.43 -11.02
C LEU A 77 6.32 10.53 -11.93
N LYS A 78 6.53 9.21 -11.83
CA LYS A 78 5.68 8.19 -12.43
C LYS A 78 4.71 7.67 -11.38
N THR A 79 3.42 7.88 -11.58
CA THR A 79 2.39 7.43 -10.64
C THR A 79 1.79 6.11 -11.10
N TYR A 80 1.73 5.16 -10.17
CA TYR A 80 1.02 3.89 -10.29
C TYR A 80 -0.10 3.88 -9.26
N SER A 81 -1.27 3.42 -9.64
CA SER A 81 -2.44 3.36 -8.77
C SER A 81 -3.21 2.07 -9.01
N ILE A 82 -4.12 1.75 -8.13
CA ILE A 82 -5.02 0.58 -8.22
C ILE A 82 -5.83 0.52 -9.52
N THR A 83 -5.97 1.63 -10.23
CA THR A 83 -6.67 1.67 -11.53
C THR A 83 -5.80 1.27 -12.72
N LYS A 84 -4.51 1.02 -12.51
CA LYS A 84 -3.56 0.67 -13.58
C LYS A 84 -3.16 -0.79 -13.49
N ASN A 85 -2.99 -1.45 -14.65
CA ASN A 85 -2.58 -2.85 -14.72
C ASN A 85 -1.14 -3.08 -14.26
N LYS A 86 -0.26 -2.10 -14.44
CA LYS A 86 1.14 -2.26 -14.07
C LYS A 86 1.26 -2.34 -12.55
N PHE A 87 1.85 -3.42 -12.06
CA PHE A 87 2.04 -3.77 -10.66
C PHE A 87 0.76 -4.16 -9.89
N SER A 88 -0.39 -4.31 -10.56
CA SER A 88 -1.66 -4.67 -9.92
C SER A 88 -1.59 -5.96 -9.09
N GLN A 89 -0.77 -6.92 -9.52
CA GLN A 89 -0.61 -8.22 -8.85
C GLN A 89 0.25 -8.20 -7.56
N TYR A 90 0.87 -7.06 -7.22
CA TYR A 90 1.79 -6.99 -6.08
C TYR A 90 1.18 -6.35 -4.82
N PHE A 91 -0.09 -5.94 -4.88
CA PHE A 91 -0.75 -5.25 -3.77
C PHE A 91 -1.77 -6.12 -3.02
N GLY A 92 -1.71 -7.42 -3.21
CA GLY A 92 -2.55 -8.40 -2.56
C GLY A 92 -2.25 -9.79 -3.10
N PHE A 93 -2.99 -10.81 -2.66
CA PHE A 93 -2.85 -12.15 -3.20
C PHE A 93 -3.65 -12.32 -4.50
N THR A 94 -3.00 -12.87 -5.51
CA THR A 94 -3.67 -13.31 -6.74
C THR A 94 -4.44 -14.61 -6.50
N GLN A 95 -5.27 -15.01 -7.50
CA GLN A 95 -6.00 -16.28 -7.44
C GLN A 95 -5.05 -17.49 -7.35
N GLU A 96 -3.92 -17.44 -8.05
CA GLU A 96 -2.91 -18.49 -8.03
C GLU A 96 -2.26 -18.60 -6.65
N GLU A 97 -1.84 -17.47 -6.07
CA GLU A 97 -1.26 -17.42 -4.74
C GLU A 97 -2.26 -17.89 -3.68
N MET A 98 -3.54 -17.54 -3.81
CA MET A 98 -4.60 -18.05 -2.93
C MET A 98 -4.72 -19.57 -2.98
N GLN A 99 -4.64 -20.18 -4.16
CA GLN A 99 -4.67 -21.64 -4.27
C GLN A 99 -3.48 -22.29 -3.56
N GLU A 100 -2.27 -21.74 -3.73
CA GLU A 100 -1.07 -22.23 -3.05
C GLU A 100 -1.18 -22.10 -1.52
N ILE A 101 -1.71 -20.99 -1.03
CA ILE A 101 -1.95 -20.76 0.40
C ILE A 101 -2.94 -21.79 0.94
N LEU A 102 -4.09 -21.98 0.29
CA LEU A 102 -5.11 -22.94 0.73
C LEU A 102 -4.59 -24.37 0.74
N GLN A 103 -3.80 -24.77 -0.25
CA GLN A 103 -3.13 -26.08 -0.27
C GLN A 103 -2.17 -26.23 0.90
N THR A 104 -1.37 -25.22 1.18
CA THR A 104 -0.39 -25.24 2.28
C THR A 104 -1.04 -25.49 3.63
N PHE A 105 -2.24 -24.96 3.85
CA PHE A 105 -2.99 -25.08 5.09
C PHE A 105 -4.07 -26.18 5.06
N SER A 106 -4.18 -26.94 3.97
CA SER A 106 -5.20 -28.00 3.77
C SER A 106 -6.64 -27.48 3.90
N LEU A 107 -6.89 -26.31 3.35
CA LEU A 107 -8.16 -25.57 3.39
C LEU A 107 -8.84 -25.46 2.02
N GLU A 108 -8.49 -26.27 1.02
CA GLU A 108 -9.00 -26.22 -0.35
C GLU A 108 -10.53 -26.35 -0.42
N GLN A 109 -11.12 -27.12 0.50
CA GLN A 109 -12.57 -27.29 0.61
C GLN A 109 -13.31 -25.97 0.93
N TYR A 110 -12.62 -24.98 1.44
CA TYR A 110 -13.20 -23.66 1.77
C TYR A 110 -12.96 -22.59 0.69
N ALA A 111 -12.31 -22.95 -0.42
CA ALA A 111 -11.92 -22.01 -1.47
C ALA A 111 -13.09 -21.16 -1.99
N GLU A 112 -14.25 -21.79 -2.28
CA GLU A 112 -15.45 -21.07 -2.74
C GLU A 112 -16.02 -20.11 -1.68
N THR A 113 -15.98 -20.52 -0.42
CA THR A 113 -16.48 -19.69 0.70
C THR A 113 -15.55 -18.48 0.88
N ILE A 114 -14.25 -18.70 0.86
CA ILE A 114 -13.24 -17.64 1.00
C ILE A 114 -13.32 -16.68 -0.20
N ALA A 115 -13.43 -17.18 -1.42
CA ALA A 115 -13.62 -16.36 -2.61
C ALA A 115 -14.87 -15.48 -2.48
N LYS A 116 -16.01 -16.05 -2.10
CA LYS A 116 -17.25 -15.32 -1.95
C LYS A 116 -17.17 -14.15 -0.95
N TRP A 117 -16.37 -14.28 0.09
CA TRP A 117 -16.29 -13.29 1.15
C TRP A 117 -15.15 -12.29 0.99
N TYR A 118 -14.05 -12.69 0.34
CA TYR A 118 -12.80 -11.90 0.28
C TYR A 118 -12.36 -11.54 -1.15
N ASP A 119 -13.05 -12.05 -2.18
CA ASP A 119 -12.90 -11.62 -3.57
C ASP A 119 -13.74 -10.36 -3.80
N GLY A 120 -13.10 -9.24 -4.02
CA GLY A 120 -13.85 -7.99 -4.21
C GLY A 120 -12.96 -6.81 -4.57
N TYR A 121 -11.67 -6.95 -4.51
CA TYR A 121 -10.76 -5.89 -4.94
C TYR A 121 -10.28 -6.16 -6.36
N ARG A 122 -10.44 -5.16 -7.22
CA ARG A 122 -9.95 -5.22 -8.58
C ARG A 122 -8.95 -4.11 -8.82
N PHE A 123 -7.69 -4.49 -9.01
CA PHE A 123 -6.62 -3.57 -9.35
C PHE A 123 -6.30 -3.65 -10.84
N GLY A 124 -6.67 -2.61 -11.59
CA GLY A 124 -6.65 -2.66 -13.04
C GLY A 124 -7.55 -3.77 -13.58
N LEU A 125 -6.97 -4.81 -14.16
CA LEU A 125 -7.68 -6.01 -14.67
C LEU A 125 -7.46 -7.25 -13.78
N THR A 126 -6.72 -7.14 -12.67
CA THR A 126 -6.37 -8.24 -11.79
C THR A 126 -7.30 -8.26 -10.57
N GLU A 127 -7.91 -9.41 -10.31
CA GLU A 127 -8.64 -9.68 -9.08
C GLU A 127 -7.63 -9.98 -7.97
N ILE A 128 -7.81 -9.32 -6.81
CA ILE A 128 -6.86 -9.33 -5.70
C ILE A 128 -7.59 -9.57 -4.39
N TYR A 129 -7.09 -10.50 -3.61
CA TYR A 129 -7.54 -10.75 -2.25
C TYR A 129 -6.75 -9.90 -1.26
N ASN A 130 -7.44 -9.34 -0.27
CA ASN A 130 -6.78 -8.58 0.79
C ASN A 130 -5.96 -9.53 1.69
N PRO A 131 -4.63 -9.36 1.80
CA PRO A 131 -3.79 -10.29 2.56
C PRO A 131 -4.16 -10.39 4.03
N TRP A 132 -4.46 -9.25 4.67
CA TRP A 132 -4.84 -9.23 6.09
C TRP A 132 -6.11 -10.05 6.34
N SER A 133 -7.12 -9.87 5.50
CA SER A 133 -8.40 -10.57 5.61
C SER A 133 -8.23 -12.07 5.41
N VAL A 134 -7.46 -12.46 4.39
CA VAL A 134 -7.18 -13.86 4.09
C VAL A 134 -6.43 -14.54 5.23
N LEU A 135 -5.38 -13.91 5.74
CA LEU A 135 -4.58 -14.50 6.83
C LEU A 135 -5.38 -14.64 8.12
N ASN A 136 -6.20 -13.65 8.48
CA ASN A 136 -7.08 -13.76 9.64
C ASN A 136 -8.16 -14.85 9.46
N CYS A 137 -8.70 -15.00 8.26
CA CYS A 137 -9.63 -16.07 7.95
C CYS A 137 -8.98 -17.45 8.14
N ILE A 138 -7.77 -17.64 7.60
CA ILE A 138 -7.02 -18.90 7.75
C ILE A 138 -6.73 -19.19 9.21
N ASP A 139 -6.25 -18.20 9.97
CA ASP A 139 -5.98 -18.36 11.41
C ASP A 139 -7.22 -18.80 12.17
N SER A 140 -8.38 -18.19 11.88
CA SER A 140 -9.67 -18.56 12.48
C SER A 140 -10.09 -20.00 12.14
N TYR A 141 -9.85 -20.45 10.91
CA TYR A 141 -10.11 -21.85 10.53
C TYR A 141 -9.20 -22.84 11.27
N LEU A 142 -7.91 -22.49 11.44
CA LEU A 142 -6.94 -23.32 12.12
C LEU A 142 -7.24 -23.43 13.63
N GLN A 143 -7.80 -22.39 14.22
CA GLN A 143 -8.20 -22.36 15.63
C GLN A 143 -9.58 -22.98 15.89
N ASN A 144 -10.28 -23.46 14.86
CA ASN A 144 -11.68 -23.91 14.91
C ASN A 144 -12.65 -22.84 15.44
N ASP A 145 -12.32 -21.57 15.32
CA ASP A 145 -13.16 -20.46 15.76
C ASP A 145 -14.08 -19.98 14.62
N MET A 146 -15.10 -20.77 14.32
CA MET A 146 -16.07 -20.46 13.27
C MET A 146 -16.87 -19.19 13.54
N VAL A 147 -16.98 -18.74 14.78
CA VAL A 147 -17.67 -17.49 15.14
C VAL A 147 -16.83 -16.28 14.75
N ALA A 148 -15.51 -16.37 14.94
CA ALA A 148 -14.59 -15.31 14.52
C ALA A 148 -14.56 -15.15 12.99
N VAL A 149 -14.62 -16.24 12.22
CA VAL A 149 -14.70 -16.21 10.76
C VAL A 149 -15.92 -15.40 10.29
N LEU A 150 -17.09 -15.68 10.85
CA LEU A 150 -18.33 -14.98 10.49
C LEU A 150 -18.31 -13.50 10.91
N ALA A 151 -17.73 -13.18 12.07
CA ALA A 151 -17.63 -11.82 12.57
C ALA A 151 -16.68 -10.95 11.72
N ILE A 152 -15.54 -11.49 11.28
CA ILE A 152 -14.60 -10.79 10.40
C ILE A 152 -15.25 -10.52 9.04
N CYS A 153 -15.99 -11.49 8.50
CA CYS A 153 -16.73 -11.34 7.26
C CYS A 153 -17.80 -10.24 7.34
N GLN A 154 -18.54 -10.16 8.46
CA GLN A 154 -19.59 -9.13 8.64
C GLN A 154 -19.04 -7.72 8.79
N LEU A 155 -17.92 -7.54 9.48
CA LEU A 155 -17.28 -6.22 9.66
C LEU A 155 -16.78 -5.63 8.34
N GLN A 156 -16.34 -6.45 7.41
CA GLN A 156 -15.87 -5.96 6.10
C GLN A 156 -17.01 -5.52 5.18
N HIS A 157 -18.18 -6.15 5.28
CA HIS A 157 -19.36 -5.72 4.52
C HIS A 157 -19.89 -4.35 4.96
N THR A 158 -19.74 -4.00 6.24
CA THR A 158 -20.17 -2.69 6.78
C THR A 158 -19.19 -1.55 6.49
N MET A 159 -17.99 -1.84 6.01
CA MET A 159 -17.01 -0.82 5.61
C MET A 159 -17.01 -0.51 4.11
N GLN A 160 -17.83 -1.22 3.32
CA GLN A 160 -17.98 -1.00 1.86
C GLN A 160 -19.24 -0.19 1.48
N ASP A 161 -20.17 0.03 2.41
CA ASP A 161 -21.34 0.91 2.29
C ASP A 161 -21.03 2.32 2.83
#